data_5985309fc5e5c2d2bb6e5bfb9bfa1a8a
#
_entry.id   5985309fc5e5c2d2bb6e5bfb9bfa1a8a
#
_cell.length_a   1.000
_cell.length_b   1.000
_cell.length_c   1.000
_cell.angle_alpha   90.00
_cell.angle_beta   90.00
_cell.angle_gamma   90.00
#
_symmetry.space_group_name_H-M   'P 1'
#
loop_
_entity.id
_entity.type
_entity.pdbx_description
1 polymer ?
#
loop_
_entity_poly.entity_id
_entity_poly.type
_entity_poly.pdbx_seq_one_letter_code
_entity_poly.pdbx_strand_id
1 'polypeptide(L)'
;LNHESRMETVQTAFWVVALLVVLALMFDFMNGFHDAANSIATVVSTGVLKPAQAVLFAAFFNFVAIFIFHLSVAATVGKGIVQPGIVDTHVVFGALLGAITWNVITWYYGIPSSSSHALIGGISGAVIAKAGTSALVAAGILKTVAFIFVSPLLGFTLGSLMMVAVAWIFRSFRPSRVDKWFRRLQLISAGAYSLGHGGNDAQKTIGIIWMLLLATGYASAEDKSPPSWTIVSCYMAIGLGTMFG
;
A
#
# COMPACT_ATOMS: atom_id res chain seq x y z
N LEU A 1 42.60 4.18 0.81
CA LEU A 1 41.52 5.06 1.25
C LEU A 1 41.59 5.17 2.75
N ASN A 2 41.86 6.38 3.28
CA ASN A 2 42.03 6.64 4.70
C ASN A 2 40.74 6.38 5.47
N HIS A 3 40.86 6.02 6.75
CA HIS A 3 39.72 5.69 7.64
C HIS A 3 38.69 6.84 7.71
N GLU A 4 39.15 8.09 7.59
CA GLU A 4 38.27 9.29 7.53
C GLU A 4 37.46 9.36 6.25
N SER A 5 38.02 9.08 5.07
CA SER A 5 37.28 9.06 3.81
C SER A 5 36.23 7.93 3.75
N ARG A 6 36.49 6.84 4.50
CA ARG A 6 35.53 5.73 4.63
C ARG A 6 34.36 6.08 5.56
N MET A 7 34.62 6.85 6.63
CA MET A 7 33.59 7.36 7.52
C MET A 7 32.71 8.42 6.85
N GLU A 8 33.29 9.34 6.07
CA GLU A 8 32.53 10.33 5.31
C GLU A 8 31.63 9.69 4.24
N THR A 9 32.13 8.70 3.52
CA THR A 9 31.32 7.96 2.52
C THR A 9 30.22 7.14 3.17
N VAL A 10 30.45 6.56 4.35
CA VAL A 10 29.42 5.83 5.12
C VAL A 10 28.38 6.80 5.67
N GLN A 11 28.77 7.98 6.20
CA GLN A 11 27.79 8.99 6.65
C GLN A 11 26.95 9.52 5.51
N THR A 12 27.54 9.85 4.36
CA THR A 12 26.78 10.32 3.19
C THR A 12 25.80 9.26 2.69
N ALA A 13 26.21 8.00 2.64
CA ALA A 13 25.33 6.89 2.28
C ALA A 13 24.20 6.71 3.30
N PHE A 14 24.46 6.83 4.59
CA PHE A 14 23.44 6.74 5.64
C PHE A 14 22.34 7.81 5.47
N TRP A 15 22.73 9.06 5.30
CA TRP A 15 21.76 10.15 5.15
C TRP A 15 20.90 10.02 3.88
N VAL A 16 21.47 9.53 2.78
CA VAL A 16 20.73 9.23 1.56
C VAL A 16 19.71 8.13 1.81
N VAL A 17 20.11 7.04 2.47
CA VAL A 17 19.20 5.94 2.81
C VAL A 17 18.10 6.43 3.76
N ALA A 18 18.44 7.21 4.79
CA ALA A 18 17.48 7.78 5.73
C ALA A 18 16.46 8.68 5.01
N LEU A 19 16.91 9.53 4.09
CA LEU A 19 16.04 10.38 3.28
C LEU A 19 15.08 9.54 2.42
N LEU A 20 15.57 8.47 1.78
CA LEU A 20 14.75 7.58 0.95
C LEU A 20 13.74 6.79 1.78
N VAL A 21 14.10 6.39 3.00
CA VAL A 21 13.15 5.78 3.95
C VAL A 21 12.05 6.76 4.32
N VAL A 22 12.39 8.01 4.64
CA VAL A 22 11.40 9.07 4.92
C VAL A 22 10.48 9.28 3.71
N LEU A 23 11.04 9.31 2.50
CA LEU A 23 10.25 9.45 1.27
C LEU A 23 9.32 8.25 1.05
N ALA A 24 9.77 7.03 1.37
CA ALA A 24 8.93 5.84 1.30
C ALA A 24 7.79 5.88 2.34
N LEU A 25 8.07 6.32 3.57
CA LEU A 25 7.04 6.51 4.60
C LEU A 25 6.06 7.63 4.22
N MET A 26 6.54 8.70 3.57
CA MET A 26 5.68 9.75 3.02
C MET A 26 4.77 9.21 1.91
N PHE A 27 5.27 8.34 1.03
CA PHE A 27 4.44 7.64 0.05
C PHE A 27 3.35 6.80 0.74
N ASP A 28 3.70 6.08 1.80
CA ASP A 28 2.76 5.23 2.55
C ASP A 28 1.70 6.05 3.29
N PHE A 29 2.11 7.18 3.88
CA PHE A 29 1.19 8.17 4.45
C PHE A 29 0.22 8.71 3.38
N MET A 30 0.73 9.11 2.21
CA MET A 30 -0.10 9.58 1.08
C MET A 30 -1.05 8.51 0.57
N ASN A 31 -0.64 7.24 0.59
CA ASN A 31 -1.49 6.12 0.25
C ASN A 31 -2.68 6.01 1.23
N GLY A 32 -2.40 5.99 2.54
CA GLY A 32 -3.46 5.98 3.57
C GLY A 32 -4.39 7.20 3.48
N PHE A 33 -3.83 8.37 3.23
CA PHE A 33 -4.58 9.63 3.07
C PHE A 33 -5.50 9.60 1.85
N HIS A 34 -4.99 9.18 0.69
CA HIS A 34 -5.73 9.11 -0.56
C HIS A 34 -6.87 8.09 -0.51
N ASP A 35 -6.64 6.95 0.14
CA ASP A 35 -7.58 5.84 0.19
C ASP A 35 -8.48 5.83 1.45
N ALA A 36 -8.38 6.86 2.31
CA ALA A 36 -9.21 6.97 3.50
C ALA A 36 -10.71 6.92 3.17
N ALA A 37 -11.14 7.66 2.15
CA ALA A 37 -12.52 7.70 1.69
C ALA A 37 -13.07 6.31 1.33
N ASN A 38 -12.26 5.45 0.71
CA ASN A 38 -12.66 4.09 0.31
C ASN A 38 -13.05 3.24 1.53
N SER A 39 -12.35 3.44 2.64
CA SER A 39 -12.57 2.70 3.89
C SER A 39 -13.81 3.17 4.67
N ILE A 40 -14.17 4.45 4.56
CA ILE A 40 -15.18 5.07 5.43
C ILE A 40 -16.46 5.48 4.70
N ALA A 41 -16.46 5.58 3.37
CA ALA A 41 -17.56 6.13 2.60
C ALA A 41 -18.93 5.50 2.96
N THR A 42 -18.98 4.19 3.10
CA THR A 42 -20.23 3.47 3.40
C THR A 42 -20.77 3.75 4.80
N VAL A 43 -19.90 3.76 5.83
CA VAL A 43 -20.32 3.96 7.23
C VAL A 43 -20.67 5.43 7.52
N VAL A 44 -20.09 6.35 6.77
CA VAL A 44 -20.38 7.80 6.87
C VAL A 44 -21.67 8.13 6.10
N SER A 45 -21.81 7.66 4.84
CA SER A 45 -22.99 7.94 4.01
C SER A 45 -24.28 7.37 4.59
N THR A 46 -24.21 6.24 5.28
CA THR A 46 -25.37 5.63 5.98
C THR A 46 -25.59 6.20 7.39
N GLY A 47 -24.75 7.10 7.85
CA GLY A 47 -24.84 7.72 9.18
C GLY A 47 -24.61 6.73 10.35
N VAL A 48 -23.86 5.63 10.11
CA VAL A 48 -23.49 4.67 11.16
C VAL A 48 -22.41 5.25 12.07
N LEU A 49 -21.42 5.92 11.48
CA LEU A 49 -20.38 6.66 12.19
C LEU A 49 -20.31 8.10 11.70
N LYS A 50 -19.92 9.03 12.59
CA LYS A 50 -19.52 10.37 12.19
C LYS A 50 -18.17 10.32 11.47
N PRO A 51 -17.85 11.25 10.54
CA PRO A 51 -16.59 11.23 9.78
C PRO A 51 -15.35 11.04 10.66
N ALA A 52 -15.20 11.83 11.73
CA ALA A 52 -14.05 11.71 12.65
C ALA A 52 -13.96 10.34 13.35
N GLN A 53 -15.10 9.71 13.66
CA GLN A 53 -15.12 8.37 14.24
C GLN A 53 -14.75 7.31 13.20
N ALA A 54 -15.20 7.50 11.96
CA ALA A 54 -14.95 6.58 10.86
C ALA A 54 -13.46 6.54 10.48
N VAL A 55 -12.79 7.70 10.39
CA VAL A 55 -11.35 7.73 10.09
C VAL A 55 -10.51 7.13 11.22
N LEU A 56 -10.84 7.39 12.48
CA LEU A 56 -10.17 6.75 13.63
C LEU A 56 -10.37 5.24 13.62
N PHE A 57 -11.58 4.79 13.32
CA PHE A 57 -11.91 3.37 13.21
C PHE A 57 -11.10 2.70 12.09
N ALA A 58 -11.07 3.29 10.90
CA ALA A 58 -10.31 2.77 9.77
C ALA A 58 -8.80 2.77 10.04
N ALA A 59 -8.25 3.86 10.59
CA ALA A 59 -6.85 3.97 10.97
C ALA A 59 -6.43 2.91 11.99
N PHE A 60 -7.27 2.65 12.99
CA PHE A 60 -7.04 1.59 13.98
C PHE A 60 -6.94 0.22 13.32
N PHE A 61 -7.86 -0.13 12.42
CA PHE A 61 -7.82 -1.43 11.74
C PHE A 61 -6.69 -1.53 10.72
N ASN A 62 -6.32 -0.45 10.04
CA ASN A 62 -5.12 -0.40 9.19
C ASN A 62 -3.86 -0.73 10.00
N PHE A 63 -3.72 -0.16 11.19
CA PHE A 63 -2.58 -0.45 12.07
C PHE A 63 -2.62 -1.88 12.64
N VAL A 64 -3.78 -2.35 13.10
CA VAL A 64 -3.95 -3.71 13.66
C VAL A 64 -3.62 -4.81 12.66
N ALA A 65 -3.68 -4.51 11.38
CA ALA A 65 -3.31 -5.44 10.31
C ALA A 65 -1.87 -6.00 10.46
N ILE A 66 -0.96 -5.28 11.13
CA ILE A 66 0.40 -5.75 11.46
C ILE A 66 0.43 -7.09 12.19
N PHE A 67 -0.59 -7.38 13.01
CA PHE A 67 -0.65 -8.58 13.84
C PHE A 67 -1.31 -9.77 13.12
N ILE A 68 -1.91 -9.54 11.95
CA ILE A 68 -2.75 -10.52 11.27
C ILE A 68 -2.10 -11.01 9.97
N PHE A 69 -1.47 -10.11 9.21
CA PHE A 69 -0.97 -10.41 7.89
C PHE A 69 0.52 -10.80 7.90
N HIS A 70 0.84 -11.86 7.14
CA HIS A 70 2.23 -12.24 6.85
C HIS A 70 2.82 -11.37 5.73
N LEU A 71 4.14 -11.17 5.74
CA LEU A 71 4.89 -10.29 4.83
C LEU A 71 5.07 -10.84 3.40
N SER A 72 4.11 -11.59 2.88
CA SER A 72 4.20 -12.22 1.55
C SER A 72 4.19 -11.21 0.39
N VAL A 73 3.46 -10.10 0.54
CA VAL A 73 3.38 -9.04 -0.48
C VAL A 73 4.70 -8.27 -0.55
N ALA A 74 5.34 -7.99 0.59
CA ALA A 74 6.64 -7.33 0.64
C ALA A 74 7.71 -8.09 -0.16
N ALA A 75 7.73 -9.43 -0.03
CA ALA A 75 8.65 -10.29 -0.79
C ALA A 75 8.36 -10.26 -2.31
N THR A 76 7.10 -10.15 -2.71
CA THR A 76 6.71 -10.12 -4.13
C THR A 76 7.09 -8.81 -4.80
N VAL A 77 6.84 -7.67 -4.15
CA VAL A 77 7.23 -6.34 -4.67
C VAL A 77 8.75 -6.27 -4.85
N GLY A 78 9.49 -6.82 -3.88
CA GLY A 78 10.95 -6.79 -3.89
C GLY A 78 11.62 -7.61 -4.98
N LYS A 79 11.00 -8.67 -5.49
CA LYS A 79 11.65 -9.65 -6.39
C LYS A 79 10.86 -9.96 -7.67
N GLY A 80 9.62 -9.48 -7.79
CA GLY A 80 8.71 -9.93 -8.85
C GLY A 80 8.64 -9.03 -10.09
N ILE A 81 9.12 -7.77 -10.02
CA ILE A 81 8.92 -6.77 -11.07
C ILE A 81 10.23 -6.38 -11.76
N VAL A 82 11.34 -6.38 -11.03
CA VAL A 82 12.66 -5.93 -11.49
C VAL A 82 13.67 -7.06 -11.36
N GLN A 83 14.59 -7.14 -12.32
CA GLN A 83 15.70 -8.09 -12.25
C GLN A 83 16.61 -7.78 -11.05
N PRO A 84 17.15 -8.81 -10.36
CA PRO A 84 18.08 -8.62 -9.24
C PRO A 84 19.30 -7.79 -9.64
N GLY A 85 19.76 -6.93 -8.73
CA GLY A 85 20.97 -6.13 -8.92
C GLY A 85 20.77 -4.81 -9.70
N ILE A 86 19.59 -4.53 -10.23
CA ILE A 86 19.31 -3.27 -10.95
C ILE A 86 18.85 -2.16 -10.01
N VAL A 87 18.20 -2.53 -8.91
CA VAL A 87 17.67 -1.58 -7.93
C VAL A 87 18.82 -0.97 -7.14
N ASP A 88 18.90 0.35 -7.18
CA ASP A 88 19.78 1.19 -6.35
C ASP A 88 19.02 2.38 -5.79
N THR A 89 19.72 3.28 -5.11
CA THR A 89 19.14 4.48 -4.51
C THR A 89 18.46 5.40 -5.52
N HIS A 90 18.99 5.49 -6.75
CA HIS A 90 18.41 6.33 -7.82
C HIS A 90 17.10 5.75 -8.33
N VAL A 91 17.03 4.43 -8.52
CA VAL A 91 15.79 3.74 -8.93
C VAL A 91 14.72 3.89 -7.85
N VAL A 92 15.08 3.69 -6.58
CA VAL A 92 14.12 3.87 -5.47
C VAL A 92 13.65 5.32 -5.38
N PHE A 93 14.55 6.29 -5.49
CA PHE A 93 14.21 7.72 -5.50
C PHE A 93 13.25 8.06 -6.64
N GLY A 94 13.59 7.68 -7.89
CA GLY A 94 12.77 7.95 -9.06
C GLY A 94 11.39 7.28 -8.97
N ALA A 95 11.34 6.05 -8.47
CA ALA A 95 10.11 5.31 -8.26
C ALA A 95 9.17 6.00 -7.26
N LEU A 96 9.69 6.37 -6.10
CA LEU A 96 8.92 7.03 -5.05
C LEU A 96 8.49 8.44 -5.47
N LEU A 97 9.39 9.22 -6.06
CA LEU A 97 9.08 10.56 -6.55
C LEU A 97 7.97 10.51 -7.62
N GLY A 98 8.07 9.59 -8.58
CA GLY A 98 7.06 9.41 -9.61
C GLY A 98 5.70 8.99 -9.04
N ALA A 99 5.69 8.05 -8.10
CA ALA A 99 4.48 7.57 -7.45
C ALA A 99 3.81 8.66 -6.59
N ILE A 100 4.58 9.39 -5.78
CA ILE A 100 4.08 10.50 -4.95
C ILE A 100 3.52 11.61 -5.85
N THR A 101 4.27 12.01 -6.87
CA THR A 101 3.83 13.05 -7.82
C THR A 101 2.50 12.66 -8.47
N TRP A 102 2.38 11.40 -8.94
CA TRP A 102 1.14 10.90 -9.50
C TRP A 102 -0.02 10.91 -8.50
N ASN A 103 0.22 10.46 -7.27
CA ASN A 103 -0.80 10.48 -6.22
C ASN A 103 -1.26 11.91 -5.89
N VAL A 104 -0.35 12.89 -5.83
CA VAL A 104 -0.69 14.30 -5.60
C VAL A 104 -1.52 14.86 -6.77
N ILE A 105 -1.12 14.59 -8.01
CA ILE A 105 -1.85 15.04 -9.20
C ILE A 105 -3.26 14.45 -9.20
N THR A 106 -3.39 13.15 -9.02
CA THR A 106 -4.70 12.47 -9.06
C THR A 106 -5.59 12.89 -7.91
N TRP A 107 -5.03 13.11 -6.73
CA TRP A 107 -5.77 13.67 -5.59
C TRP A 107 -6.27 15.09 -5.87
N TYR A 108 -5.40 15.98 -6.38
CA TYR A 108 -5.75 17.36 -6.66
C TYR A 108 -6.87 17.49 -7.70
N TYR A 109 -6.85 16.66 -8.73
CA TYR A 109 -7.87 16.65 -9.78
C TYR A 109 -9.08 15.75 -9.48
N GLY A 110 -9.10 15.06 -8.34
CA GLY A 110 -10.18 14.12 -7.99
C GLY A 110 -10.27 12.92 -8.94
N ILE A 111 -9.14 12.51 -9.54
CA ILE A 111 -9.09 11.37 -10.46
C ILE A 111 -8.92 10.08 -9.63
N PRO A 112 -9.84 9.11 -9.70
CA PRO A 112 -9.69 7.86 -8.99
C PRO A 112 -8.47 7.10 -9.54
N SER A 113 -7.49 6.85 -8.69
CA SER A 113 -6.24 6.19 -9.06
C SER A 113 -5.81 5.22 -7.95
N SER A 114 -5.07 4.18 -8.34
CA SER A 114 -4.47 3.24 -7.40
C SER A 114 -3.03 3.65 -7.10
N SER A 115 -2.72 3.92 -5.84
CA SER A 115 -1.35 4.17 -5.36
C SER A 115 -0.41 2.98 -5.62
N SER A 116 -0.95 1.75 -5.63
CA SER A 116 -0.20 0.54 -6.01
C SER A 116 0.24 0.57 -7.47
N HIS A 117 -0.66 0.95 -8.39
CA HIS A 117 -0.32 1.07 -9.81
C HIS A 117 0.63 2.24 -10.04
N ALA A 118 0.47 3.36 -9.33
CA ALA A 118 1.40 4.48 -9.36
C ALA A 118 2.81 4.04 -8.95
N LEU A 119 2.93 3.23 -7.90
CA LEU A 119 4.21 2.72 -7.42
C LEU A 119 4.87 1.76 -8.43
N ILE A 120 4.11 0.79 -8.97
CA ILE A 120 4.62 -0.15 -9.98
C ILE A 120 5.02 0.61 -11.25
N GLY A 121 4.24 1.60 -11.66
CA GLY A 121 4.57 2.50 -12.77
C GLY A 121 5.85 3.29 -12.50
N GLY A 122 6.00 3.86 -11.31
CA GLY A 122 7.20 4.57 -10.87
C GLY A 122 8.45 3.70 -10.88
N ILE A 123 8.36 2.48 -10.30
CA ILE A 123 9.48 1.50 -10.34
C ILE A 123 9.82 1.14 -11.78
N SER A 124 8.82 0.80 -12.58
CA SER A 124 9.04 0.40 -13.98
C SER A 124 9.67 1.53 -14.79
N GLY A 125 9.17 2.77 -14.63
CA GLY A 125 9.72 3.95 -15.30
C GLY A 125 11.17 4.23 -14.90
N ALA A 126 11.48 4.19 -13.62
CA ALA A 126 12.85 4.40 -13.11
C ALA A 126 13.82 3.32 -13.63
N VAL A 127 13.39 2.06 -13.65
CA VAL A 127 14.19 0.93 -14.15
C VAL A 127 14.41 1.04 -15.65
N ILE A 128 13.39 1.40 -16.44
CA ILE A 128 13.51 1.61 -17.88
C ILE A 128 14.48 2.74 -18.18
N ALA A 129 14.40 3.84 -17.44
CA ALA A 129 15.31 4.98 -17.62
C ALA A 129 16.78 4.61 -17.29
N LYS A 130 17.00 3.71 -16.32
CA LYS A 130 18.34 3.28 -15.92
C LYS A 130 18.94 2.19 -16.81
N ALA A 131 18.17 1.17 -17.16
CA ALA A 131 18.68 -0.08 -17.73
C ALA A 131 17.87 -0.62 -18.93
N GLY A 132 16.88 0.14 -19.39
CA GLY A 132 16.03 -0.27 -20.51
C GLY A 132 14.93 -1.27 -20.11
N THR A 133 14.08 -1.62 -21.08
CA THR A 133 12.92 -2.48 -20.88
C THR A 133 13.29 -3.93 -20.55
N SER A 134 14.48 -4.40 -20.97
CA SER A 134 14.97 -5.76 -20.69
C SER A 134 15.24 -6.01 -19.20
N ALA A 135 15.35 -4.96 -18.41
CA ALA A 135 15.56 -5.02 -16.97
C ALA A 135 14.28 -5.33 -16.16
N LEU A 136 13.13 -5.30 -16.80
CA LEU A 136 11.84 -5.66 -16.21
C LEU A 136 11.60 -7.17 -16.30
N VAL A 137 10.97 -7.72 -15.27
CA VAL A 137 10.51 -9.10 -15.26
C VAL A 137 9.14 -9.17 -15.95
N ALA A 138 9.13 -9.59 -17.21
CA ALA A 138 7.92 -9.61 -18.05
C ALA A 138 6.75 -10.35 -17.38
N ALA A 139 7.00 -11.48 -16.71
CA ALA A 139 5.97 -12.24 -16.01
C ALA A 139 5.29 -11.43 -14.89
N GLY A 140 6.06 -10.63 -14.13
CA GLY A 140 5.52 -9.77 -13.07
C GLY A 140 4.68 -8.63 -13.62
N ILE A 141 5.16 -7.98 -14.68
CA ILE A 141 4.43 -6.90 -15.37
C ILE A 141 3.13 -7.44 -15.99
N LEU A 142 3.18 -8.54 -16.74
CA LEU A 142 2.00 -9.16 -17.34
C LEU A 142 0.98 -9.59 -16.28
N LYS A 143 1.43 -10.17 -15.17
CA LYS A 143 0.56 -10.50 -14.05
C LYS A 143 -0.13 -9.25 -13.50
N THR A 144 0.61 -8.17 -13.28
CA THR A 144 0.03 -6.91 -12.79
C THR A 144 -1.01 -6.36 -13.77
N VAL A 145 -0.67 -6.29 -15.06
CA VAL A 145 -1.60 -5.82 -16.11
C VAL A 145 -2.85 -6.69 -16.17
N ALA A 146 -2.71 -8.01 -16.12
CA ALA A 146 -3.85 -8.93 -16.11
C ALA A 146 -4.77 -8.67 -14.90
N PHE A 147 -4.21 -8.46 -13.71
CA PHE A 147 -5.00 -8.20 -12.51
C PHE A 147 -5.68 -6.81 -12.50
N ILE A 148 -5.21 -5.83 -13.28
CA ILE A 148 -5.93 -4.56 -13.49
C ILE A 148 -7.33 -4.81 -14.06
N PHE A 149 -7.49 -5.82 -14.91
CA PHE A 149 -8.78 -6.17 -15.51
C PHE A 149 -9.52 -7.25 -14.71
N VAL A 150 -8.82 -8.28 -14.25
CA VAL A 150 -9.40 -9.42 -13.55
C VAL A 150 -9.98 -9.03 -12.19
N SER A 151 -9.27 -8.19 -11.41
CA SER A 151 -9.72 -7.79 -10.07
C SER A 151 -11.06 -7.06 -10.07
N PRO A 152 -11.30 -6.02 -10.90
CA PRO A 152 -12.58 -5.35 -10.97
C PRO A 152 -13.72 -6.28 -11.43
N LEU A 153 -13.45 -7.17 -12.39
CA LEU A 153 -14.43 -8.14 -12.85
C LEU A 153 -14.83 -9.13 -11.75
N LEU A 154 -13.86 -9.64 -11.01
CA LEU A 154 -14.12 -10.51 -9.87
C LEU A 154 -14.89 -9.77 -8.77
N GLY A 155 -14.46 -8.55 -8.44
CA GLY A 155 -15.12 -7.71 -7.44
C GLY A 155 -16.59 -7.41 -7.82
N PHE A 156 -16.83 -7.03 -9.08
CA PHE A 156 -18.17 -6.79 -9.58
C PHE A 156 -19.03 -8.06 -9.52
N THR A 157 -18.51 -9.18 -9.99
CA THR A 157 -19.26 -10.45 -10.03
C THR A 157 -19.59 -10.93 -8.60
N LEU A 158 -18.59 -10.98 -7.71
CA LEU A 158 -18.80 -11.44 -6.33
C LEU A 158 -19.69 -10.47 -5.55
N GLY A 159 -19.51 -9.16 -5.73
CA GLY A 159 -20.36 -8.15 -5.09
C GLY A 159 -21.82 -8.24 -5.56
N SER A 160 -22.03 -8.40 -6.86
CA SER A 160 -23.39 -8.58 -7.43
C SER A 160 -24.06 -9.86 -6.92
N LEU A 161 -23.33 -10.98 -6.91
CA LEU A 161 -23.86 -12.24 -6.39
C LEU A 161 -24.19 -12.13 -4.90
N MET A 162 -23.33 -11.51 -4.11
CA MET A 162 -23.57 -11.30 -2.68
C MET A 162 -24.79 -10.39 -2.45
N MET A 163 -24.92 -9.32 -3.23
CA MET A 163 -26.09 -8.42 -3.14
C MET A 163 -27.39 -9.16 -3.44
N VAL A 164 -27.42 -9.96 -4.51
CA VAL A 164 -28.59 -10.78 -4.87
C VAL A 164 -28.89 -11.81 -3.77
N ALA A 165 -27.88 -12.50 -3.25
CA ALA A 165 -28.05 -13.48 -2.17
C ALA A 165 -28.60 -12.83 -0.91
N VAL A 166 -28.09 -11.68 -0.49
CA VAL A 166 -28.58 -10.93 0.67
C VAL A 166 -30.02 -10.48 0.44
N ALA A 167 -30.31 -9.90 -0.71
CA ALA A 167 -31.68 -9.46 -1.05
C ALA A 167 -32.65 -10.63 -1.01
N TRP A 168 -32.27 -11.79 -1.53
CA TRP A 168 -33.09 -12.98 -1.54
C TRP A 168 -33.32 -13.59 -0.15
N ILE A 169 -32.27 -13.68 0.66
CA ILE A 169 -32.31 -14.20 2.05
C ILE A 169 -33.24 -13.32 2.91
N PHE A 170 -33.08 -12.01 2.82
CA PHE A 170 -33.77 -11.06 3.70
C PHE A 170 -35.10 -10.54 3.13
N ARG A 171 -35.58 -11.00 1.96
CA ARG A 171 -36.79 -10.53 1.30
C ARG A 171 -38.05 -10.62 2.16
N SER A 172 -38.11 -11.58 3.07
CA SER A 172 -39.26 -11.81 3.95
C SER A 172 -39.15 -11.14 5.32
N PHE A 173 -38.03 -10.45 5.60
CA PHE A 173 -37.81 -9.79 6.87
C PHE A 173 -38.37 -8.36 6.84
N ARG A 174 -38.77 -7.85 8.00
CA ARG A 174 -39.24 -6.47 8.14
C ARG A 174 -38.06 -5.50 7.88
N PRO A 175 -38.23 -4.46 7.03
CA PRO A 175 -37.18 -3.54 6.67
C PRO A 175 -36.45 -2.90 7.89
N SER A 176 -37.22 -2.52 8.92
CA SER A 176 -36.64 -1.92 10.14
C SER A 176 -35.74 -2.87 10.93
N ARG A 177 -35.98 -4.18 10.89
CA ARG A 177 -35.12 -5.18 11.53
C ARG A 177 -33.85 -5.38 10.71
N VAL A 178 -33.98 -5.45 9.39
CA VAL A 178 -32.84 -5.56 8.46
C VAL A 178 -31.92 -4.35 8.62
N ASP A 179 -32.46 -3.12 8.59
CA ASP A 179 -31.68 -1.90 8.76
C ASP A 179 -30.87 -1.91 10.08
N LYS A 180 -31.52 -2.26 11.20
CA LYS A 180 -30.84 -2.32 12.50
C LYS A 180 -29.67 -3.32 12.54
N TRP A 181 -29.81 -4.47 11.87
CA TRP A 181 -28.76 -5.49 11.79
C TRP A 181 -27.63 -5.07 10.86
N PHE A 182 -27.98 -4.55 9.69
CA PHE A 182 -27.00 -4.16 8.67
C PHE A 182 -26.15 -2.97 9.10
N ARG A 183 -26.70 -2.03 9.86
CA ARG A 183 -25.91 -0.96 10.48
C ARG A 183 -24.79 -1.50 11.38
N ARG A 184 -25.00 -2.60 12.11
CA ARG A 184 -23.97 -3.24 12.93
C ARG A 184 -22.98 -4.05 12.09
N LEU A 185 -23.50 -4.85 11.14
CA LEU A 185 -22.66 -5.67 10.25
C LEU A 185 -21.77 -4.81 9.38
N GLN A 186 -22.21 -3.60 9.02
CA GLN A 186 -21.42 -2.65 8.26
C GLN A 186 -20.14 -2.22 8.98
N LEU A 187 -20.15 -2.14 10.31
CA LEU A 187 -18.92 -1.89 11.09
C LEU A 187 -17.93 -3.06 10.94
N ILE A 188 -18.41 -4.28 10.97
CA ILE A 188 -17.56 -5.47 10.76
C ILE A 188 -16.95 -5.45 9.36
N SER A 189 -17.79 -5.17 8.35
CA SER A 189 -17.36 -5.08 6.95
C SER A 189 -16.32 -3.96 6.74
N ALA A 190 -16.55 -2.77 7.30
CA ALA A 190 -15.61 -1.65 7.21
C ALA A 190 -14.30 -1.94 7.94
N GLY A 191 -14.35 -2.59 9.11
CA GLY A 191 -13.17 -3.04 9.84
C GLY A 191 -12.36 -4.08 9.06
N ALA A 192 -13.04 -5.07 8.47
CA ALA A 192 -12.39 -6.09 7.64
C ALA A 192 -11.77 -5.48 6.38
N TYR A 193 -12.44 -4.51 5.75
CA TYR A 193 -11.91 -3.77 4.61
C TYR A 193 -10.63 -3.01 4.98
N SER A 194 -10.66 -2.25 6.09
CA SER A 194 -9.50 -1.49 6.57
C SER A 194 -8.33 -2.40 6.97
N LEU A 195 -8.61 -3.55 7.60
CA LEU A 195 -7.60 -4.59 7.85
C LEU A 195 -6.93 -5.07 6.54
N GLY A 196 -7.74 -5.39 5.53
CA GLY A 196 -7.26 -5.82 4.22
C GLY A 196 -6.44 -4.75 3.52
N HIS A 197 -6.88 -3.49 3.60
CA HIS A 197 -6.18 -2.33 3.03
C HIS A 197 -4.81 -2.14 3.69
N GLY A 198 -4.75 -1.96 5.02
CA GLY A 198 -3.49 -1.82 5.76
C GLY A 198 -2.55 -3.01 5.55
N GLY A 199 -3.11 -4.23 5.60
CA GLY A 199 -2.33 -5.47 5.42
C GLY A 199 -1.68 -5.63 4.06
N ASN A 200 -2.30 -5.12 3.00
CA ASN A 200 -1.73 -5.17 1.66
C ASN A 200 -0.84 -3.98 1.34
N ASP A 201 -1.27 -2.78 1.70
CA ASP A 201 -0.66 -1.57 1.19
C ASP A 201 0.60 -1.18 1.95
N ALA A 202 0.63 -1.30 3.28
CA ALA A 202 1.87 -1.11 4.05
C ALA A 202 2.98 -2.07 3.59
N GLN A 203 2.63 -3.31 3.21
CA GLN A 203 3.63 -4.29 2.78
C GLN A 203 4.37 -3.90 1.49
N LYS A 204 3.78 -3.10 0.61
CA LYS A 204 4.45 -2.62 -0.61
C LYS A 204 5.60 -1.68 -0.25
N THR A 205 5.34 -0.75 0.65
CA THR A 205 6.35 0.19 1.17
C THR A 205 7.43 -0.53 1.97
N ILE A 206 7.04 -1.50 2.80
CA ILE A 206 8.00 -2.38 3.49
C ILE A 206 8.92 -3.07 2.47
N GLY A 207 8.37 -3.58 1.37
CA GLY A 207 9.14 -4.23 0.30
C GLY A 207 10.14 -3.29 -0.35
N ILE A 208 9.79 -2.02 -0.60
CA ILE A 208 10.69 -1.01 -1.18
C ILE A 208 11.79 -0.63 -0.20
N ILE A 209 11.46 -0.38 1.06
CA ILE A 209 12.47 -0.07 2.07
C ILE A 209 13.42 -1.27 2.23
N TRP A 210 12.89 -2.48 2.22
CA TRP A 210 13.72 -3.67 2.31
C TRP A 210 14.67 -3.81 1.11
N MET A 211 14.18 -3.60 -0.12
CA MET A 211 15.04 -3.55 -1.32
C MET A 211 16.14 -2.49 -1.20
N LEU A 212 15.79 -1.30 -0.71
CA LEU A 212 16.75 -0.22 -0.48
C LEU A 212 17.82 -0.63 0.51
N LEU A 213 17.46 -1.21 1.66
CA LEU A 213 18.39 -1.67 2.69
C LEU A 213 19.31 -2.78 2.18
N LEU A 214 18.78 -3.72 1.38
CA LEU A 214 19.58 -4.76 0.74
C LEU A 214 20.56 -4.18 -0.28
N ALA A 215 20.09 -3.25 -1.13
CA ALA A 215 20.92 -2.63 -2.17
C ALA A 215 22.06 -1.75 -1.60
N THR A 216 21.86 -1.20 -0.41
CA THR A 216 22.82 -0.32 0.26
C THR A 216 23.68 -1.02 1.32
N GLY A 217 23.46 -2.32 1.55
CA GLY A 217 24.23 -3.12 2.52
C GLY A 217 23.83 -2.92 3.98
N TYR A 218 22.72 -2.24 4.26
CA TYR A 218 22.15 -2.09 5.61
C TYR A 218 21.31 -3.29 6.06
N ALA A 219 20.97 -4.20 5.15
CA ALA A 219 20.40 -5.51 5.43
C ALA A 219 21.19 -6.58 4.65
N SER A 220 21.24 -7.79 5.20
CA SER A 220 21.90 -8.92 4.55
C SER A 220 20.94 -9.68 3.63
N ALA A 221 21.47 -10.24 2.54
CA ALA A 221 20.69 -11.13 1.68
C ALA A 221 20.27 -12.44 2.39
N GLU A 222 20.91 -12.75 3.53
CA GLU A 222 20.57 -13.90 4.39
C GLU A 222 19.41 -13.60 5.34
N ASP A 223 19.05 -12.33 5.52
CA ASP A 223 17.91 -11.93 6.34
C ASP A 223 16.61 -12.46 5.73
N LYS A 224 15.85 -13.20 6.52
CA LYS A 224 14.60 -13.83 6.06
C LYS A 224 13.42 -12.85 6.03
N SER A 225 13.54 -11.71 6.69
CA SER A 225 12.47 -10.72 6.84
C SER A 225 13.02 -9.30 6.99
N PRO A 226 12.22 -8.29 6.60
CA PRO A 226 12.54 -6.89 6.86
C PRO A 226 12.71 -6.60 8.36
N PRO A 227 13.51 -5.61 8.74
CA PRO A 227 13.64 -5.18 10.13
C PRO A 227 12.29 -4.79 10.74
N SER A 228 12.07 -5.11 12.01
CA SER A 228 10.80 -4.84 12.70
C SER A 228 10.43 -3.35 12.72
N TRP A 229 11.41 -2.45 12.82
CA TRP A 229 11.15 -1.01 12.78
C TRP A 229 10.55 -0.55 11.45
N THR A 230 10.96 -1.15 10.32
CA THR A 230 10.39 -0.88 9.00
C THR A 230 8.93 -1.26 8.95
N ILE A 231 8.60 -2.43 9.50
CA ILE A 231 7.22 -2.94 9.54
C ILE A 231 6.35 -1.97 10.35
N VAL A 232 6.75 -1.67 11.58
CA VAL A 232 5.99 -0.79 12.48
C VAL A 232 5.83 0.60 11.89
N SER A 233 6.89 1.21 11.32
CA SER A 233 6.82 2.56 10.77
C SER A 233 5.90 2.66 9.56
N CYS A 234 5.85 1.64 8.68
CA CYS A 234 4.92 1.63 7.54
C CYS A 234 3.47 1.50 8.00
N TYR A 235 3.17 0.57 8.92
CA TYR A 235 1.80 0.47 9.45
C TYR A 235 1.35 1.71 10.23
N MET A 236 2.28 2.40 10.89
CA MET A 236 2.00 3.72 11.50
C MET A 236 1.75 4.79 10.44
N ALA A 237 2.58 4.84 9.39
CA ALA A 237 2.45 5.83 8.33
C ALA A 237 1.10 5.73 7.60
N ILE A 238 0.69 4.52 7.18
CA ILE A 238 -0.59 4.32 6.51
C ILE A 238 -1.78 4.60 7.44
N GLY A 239 -1.69 4.18 8.72
CA GLY A 239 -2.72 4.46 9.72
C GLY A 239 -2.89 5.96 9.97
N LEU A 240 -1.79 6.70 10.13
CA LEU A 240 -1.80 8.16 10.26
C LEU A 240 -2.34 8.82 8.97
N GLY A 241 -1.91 8.36 7.79
CA GLY A 241 -2.44 8.84 6.52
C GLY A 241 -3.96 8.72 6.47
N THR A 242 -4.51 7.56 6.81
CA THR A 242 -5.97 7.32 6.86
C THR A 242 -6.68 8.22 7.87
N MET A 243 -6.02 8.56 8.98
CA MET A 243 -6.61 9.41 10.02
C MET A 243 -6.76 10.88 9.58
N PHE A 244 -5.86 11.34 8.70
CA PHE A 244 -5.85 12.73 8.18
C PHE A 244 -6.51 12.88 6.81
N GLY A 245 -6.87 11.79 6.13
CA GLY A 245 -7.50 11.72 4.81
C GLY A 245 -9.03 11.75 4.82
#